data_1586539a50651597da7467013571557b
#
_entry.id   1586539a50651597da7467013571557b
#
_cell.length_a   1.000
_cell.length_b   1.000
_cell.length_c   1.000
_cell.angle_alpha   90.00
_cell.angle_beta   90.00
_cell.angle_gamma   90.00
#
_symmetry.space_group_name_H-M   'P 1'
#
loop_
_entity.id
_entity.type
_entity.pdbx_description
1 polymer ?
#
loop_
_entity_poly.entity_id
_entity_poly.type
_entity_poly.pdbx_seq_one_letter_code
_entity_poly.pdbx_strand_id
1 'polypeptide(L)'
;MDTASVLAVCRVHQLLSDPGSVGVTAIDKRPVAGPVKVHRLGLHGDIQASRVHHGGEDQALYAYSQDDADFWAAELGRDLPPGIFGENLRVAGISATDAIIGERWKIGLDVEVEVTSPRTPCATFQRRMHEQHWAKRFGDAGRVGTYLRVVRVGSIQADDHIHRIFVPTHGVTIGKWFSDPTLGDMEALRDADADGEIRLQPEYQQEFEKLQRRLGV
;
A
#
# COMPACT_ATOMS: atom_id res chain seq x y z
N MET A 1 17.57 16.89 -5.58
CA MET A 1 16.43 15.94 -5.54
C MET A 1 16.67 15.08 -4.32
N ASP A 2 15.76 15.12 -3.37
CA ASP A 2 15.89 14.28 -2.19
C ASP A 2 15.84 12.82 -2.64
N THR A 3 16.78 12.03 -2.14
CA THR A 3 16.88 10.61 -2.49
C THR A 3 15.73 9.88 -1.81
N ALA A 4 14.95 9.11 -2.57
CA ALA A 4 13.87 8.35 -1.99
C ALA A 4 14.38 7.32 -0.97
N SER A 5 13.72 7.21 0.18
CA SER A 5 14.18 6.36 1.29
C SER A 5 13.03 5.85 2.16
N VAL A 6 13.33 4.79 2.92
CA VAL A 6 12.48 4.26 3.98
C VAL A 6 12.73 5.07 5.26
N LEU A 7 11.73 5.82 5.72
CA LEU A 7 11.84 6.53 7.00
C LEU A 7 11.64 5.61 8.20
N ALA A 8 10.76 4.63 8.06
CA ALA A 8 10.51 3.66 9.12
C ALA A 8 10.00 2.33 8.54
N VAL A 9 10.45 1.24 9.16
CA VAL A 9 9.92 -0.11 8.98
C VAL A 9 9.03 -0.42 10.18
N CYS A 10 7.74 -0.70 9.94
CA CYS A 10 6.75 -0.90 10.99
C CYS A 10 6.20 -2.33 10.99
N ARG A 11 6.11 -2.96 12.16
CA ARG A 11 5.50 -4.27 12.36
C ARG A 11 4.38 -4.18 13.40
N VAL A 12 3.56 -5.20 13.44
CA VAL A 12 2.59 -5.37 14.52
C VAL A 12 3.28 -5.26 15.88
N HIS A 13 2.78 -4.34 16.71
CA HIS A 13 3.21 -4.20 18.09
C HIS A 13 2.39 -5.09 19.01
N GLN A 14 1.07 -5.08 18.79
CA GLN A 14 0.13 -5.92 19.52
C GLN A 14 -1.12 -6.20 18.68
N LEU A 15 -1.75 -7.32 18.94
CA LEU A 15 -3.08 -7.60 18.44
C LEU A 15 -4.11 -6.86 19.30
N LEU A 16 -5.01 -6.15 18.67
CA LEU A 16 -6.12 -5.46 19.33
C LEU A 16 -7.42 -6.22 19.11
N SER A 17 -8.32 -6.19 20.10
CA SER A 17 -9.68 -6.65 19.89
C SER A 17 -10.38 -5.77 18.83
N ASP A 18 -11.08 -6.38 17.90
CA ASP A 18 -11.80 -5.70 16.83
C ASP A 18 -13.19 -6.33 16.65
N PRO A 19 -14.28 -5.53 16.61
CA PRO A 19 -15.64 -6.08 16.46
C PRO A 19 -15.94 -6.63 15.06
N GLY A 20 -14.97 -6.63 14.13
CA GLY A 20 -15.08 -7.27 12.83
C GLY A 20 -15.17 -8.80 12.93
N SER A 21 -15.44 -9.47 11.81
CA SER A 21 -15.65 -10.92 11.73
C SER A 21 -14.47 -11.77 12.22
N VAL A 22 -13.25 -11.22 12.21
CA VAL A 22 -12.02 -11.90 12.67
C VAL A 22 -11.83 -11.80 14.20
N GLY A 23 -12.48 -10.83 14.86
CA GLY A 23 -12.39 -10.61 16.30
C GLY A 23 -11.10 -9.91 16.79
N VAL A 24 -10.05 -9.88 15.97
CA VAL A 24 -8.76 -9.24 16.27
C VAL A 24 -8.21 -8.51 15.05
N THR A 25 -7.34 -7.53 15.29
CA THR A 25 -6.64 -6.80 14.23
C THR A 25 -5.16 -6.61 14.56
N ALA A 26 -4.32 -6.62 13.53
CA ALA A 26 -2.90 -6.33 13.56
C ALA A 26 -2.57 -4.90 13.08
N ILE A 27 -3.54 -3.99 13.12
CA ILE A 27 -3.37 -2.62 12.60
C ILE A 27 -2.46 -1.75 13.48
N ASP A 28 -2.26 -2.12 14.76
CA ASP A 28 -1.33 -1.40 15.65
C ASP A 28 0.12 -1.75 15.30
N LYS A 29 0.61 -1.09 14.25
CA LYS A 29 1.99 -1.21 13.82
C LYS A 29 2.83 -0.08 14.40
N ARG A 30 4.10 -0.38 14.69
CA ARG A 30 5.07 0.60 15.21
C ARG A 30 6.44 0.40 14.60
N PRO A 31 7.24 1.47 14.51
CA PRO A 31 8.61 1.38 14.05
C PRO A 31 9.44 0.38 14.83
N VAL A 32 10.31 -0.32 14.15
CA VAL A 32 11.29 -1.22 14.74
C VAL A 32 12.70 -0.82 14.35
N ALA A 33 13.65 -0.99 15.25
CA ALA A 33 15.05 -0.67 15.01
C ALA A 33 15.76 -1.82 14.29
N GLY A 34 16.75 -1.45 13.46
CA GLY A 34 17.62 -2.37 12.74
C GLY A 34 16.96 -3.12 11.59
N PRO A 35 17.71 -4.03 10.95
CA PRO A 35 17.25 -4.72 9.76
C PRO A 35 16.15 -5.74 10.06
N VAL A 36 15.12 -5.75 9.21
CA VAL A 36 13.98 -6.67 9.26
C VAL A 36 14.00 -7.54 8.01
N LYS A 37 13.94 -8.85 8.17
CA LYS A 37 13.82 -9.80 7.05
C LYS A 37 12.49 -9.64 6.35
N VAL A 38 12.55 -9.64 5.02
CA VAL A 38 11.40 -9.57 4.11
C VAL A 38 11.22 -10.92 3.45
N HIS A 39 10.03 -11.47 3.54
CA HIS A 39 9.60 -12.72 2.90
C HIS A 39 8.50 -12.43 1.89
N ARG A 40 8.10 -13.42 1.11
CA ARG A 40 7.03 -13.26 0.10
C ARG A 40 5.70 -12.78 0.69
N LEU A 41 5.42 -13.08 1.95
CA LEU A 41 4.21 -12.68 2.65
C LEU A 41 4.38 -11.44 3.55
N GLY A 42 5.51 -10.72 3.45
CA GLY A 42 5.77 -9.49 4.20
C GLY A 42 6.94 -9.57 5.18
N LEU A 43 6.91 -8.75 6.22
CA LEU A 43 7.99 -8.63 7.19
C LEU A 43 8.00 -9.81 8.18
N HIS A 44 9.20 -10.30 8.50
CA HIS A 44 9.34 -11.27 9.59
C HIS A 44 8.85 -10.69 10.92
N GLY A 45 7.95 -11.43 11.58
CA GLY A 45 7.33 -11.00 12.84
C GLY A 45 6.19 -10.00 12.65
N ASP A 46 5.74 -9.75 11.43
CA ASP A 46 4.46 -9.08 11.17
C ASP A 46 3.35 -10.12 10.96
N ILE A 47 2.10 -9.70 11.11
CA ILE A 47 0.93 -10.58 11.01
C ILE A 47 -0.12 -9.94 10.10
N GLN A 48 -0.62 -10.73 9.15
CA GLN A 48 -1.82 -10.43 8.38
C GLN A 48 -3.02 -11.08 9.08
N ALA A 49 -3.76 -10.33 9.92
CA ALA A 49 -4.82 -10.89 10.75
C ALA A 49 -6.05 -11.37 9.94
N SER A 50 -6.30 -10.78 8.78
CA SER A 50 -7.41 -11.16 7.90
C SER A 50 -6.88 -11.57 6.52
N ARG A 51 -6.50 -12.83 6.36
CA ARG A 51 -5.98 -13.34 5.08
C ARG A 51 -7.04 -13.45 3.98
N VAL A 52 -8.32 -13.45 4.34
CA VAL A 52 -9.42 -13.56 3.36
C VAL A 52 -9.68 -12.23 2.66
N HIS A 53 -9.45 -11.10 3.35
CA HIS A 53 -9.77 -9.77 2.84
C HIS A 53 -8.56 -8.84 2.74
N HIS A 54 -7.49 -9.11 3.50
CA HIS A 54 -6.29 -8.28 3.58
C HIS A 54 -5.08 -9.17 3.80
N GLY A 55 -4.37 -9.51 2.73
CA GLY A 55 -3.18 -10.34 2.83
C GLY A 55 -2.85 -11.07 1.54
N GLY A 56 -1.99 -12.07 1.66
CA GLY A 56 -1.43 -12.79 0.52
C GLY A 56 -0.16 -12.13 -0.01
N GLU A 57 0.38 -12.70 -1.10
CA GLU A 57 1.63 -12.22 -1.69
C GLU A 57 1.46 -10.83 -2.32
N ASP A 58 0.29 -10.53 -2.86
CA ASP A 58 0.00 -9.26 -3.55
C ASP A 58 -0.21 -8.08 -2.61
N GLN A 59 -0.40 -8.36 -1.32
CA GLN A 59 -0.52 -7.38 -0.25
C GLN A 59 0.51 -7.66 0.87
N ALA A 60 1.72 -8.08 0.47
CA ALA A 60 2.77 -8.46 1.41
C ALA A 60 3.23 -7.30 2.29
N LEU A 61 3.33 -6.08 1.72
CA LEU A 61 3.68 -4.86 2.43
C LEU A 61 2.71 -3.75 2.06
N TYR A 62 2.48 -2.82 2.98
CA TYR A 62 1.78 -1.57 2.72
C TYR A 62 2.76 -0.41 2.89
N ALA A 63 2.91 0.41 1.86
CA ALA A 63 3.73 1.61 1.85
C ALA A 63 2.86 2.87 1.89
N TYR A 64 3.26 3.86 2.70
CA TYR A 64 2.61 5.14 2.83
C TYR A 64 3.63 6.28 2.81
N SER A 65 3.37 7.32 2.02
CA SER A 65 4.27 8.46 1.85
C SER A 65 4.26 9.38 3.06
N GLN A 66 5.40 9.97 3.40
CA GLN A 66 5.48 10.98 4.46
C GLN A 66 4.67 12.22 4.09
N ASP A 67 4.73 12.68 2.83
CA ASP A 67 3.96 13.83 2.37
C ASP A 67 2.44 13.66 2.55
N ASP A 68 1.93 12.43 2.31
CA ASP A 68 0.51 12.11 2.57
C ASP A 68 0.20 12.08 4.08
N ALA A 69 1.14 11.61 4.88
CA ALA A 69 1.00 11.64 6.34
C ALA A 69 1.02 13.07 6.89
N ASP A 70 1.88 13.93 6.37
CA ASP A 70 1.98 15.35 6.74
C ASP A 70 0.70 16.11 6.35
N PHE A 71 0.15 15.84 5.17
CA PHE A 71 -1.16 16.35 4.79
C PHE A 71 -2.22 16.02 5.85
N TRP A 72 -2.30 14.75 6.26
CA TRP A 72 -3.27 14.34 7.27
C TRP A 72 -2.95 14.87 8.67
N ALA A 73 -1.67 15.00 9.03
CA ALA A 73 -1.27 15.61 10.30
C ALA A 73 -1.74 17.06 10.40
N ALA A 74 -1.61 17.83 9.30
CA ALA A 74 -2.09 19.19 9.21
C ALA A 74 -3.63 19.26 9.29
N GLU A 75 -4.35 18.40 8.55
CA GLU A 75 -5.80 18.32 8.55
C GLU A 75 -6.40 17.94 9.91
N LEU A 76 -5.72 17.08 10.67
CA LEU A 76 -6.17 16.57 11.97
C LEU A 76 -5.61 17.37 13.16
N GLY A 77 -4.67 18.27 12.93
CA GLY A 77 -4.02 19.07 13.96
C GLY A 77 -3.26 18.23 15.00
N ARG A 78 -2.71 17.08 14.60
CA ARG A 78 -1.97 16.18 15.48
C ARG A 78 -0.90 15.39 14.74
N ASP A 79 0.12 14.94 15.48
CA ASP A 79 1.16 14.08 14.92
C ASP A 79 0.60 12.70 14.52
N LEU A 80 1.09 12.21 13.39
CA LEU A 80 0.74 10.89 12.85
C LEU A 80 2.02 10.06 12.66
N PRO A 81 2.50 9.41 13.72
CA PRO A 81 3.76 8.66 13.68
C PRO A 81 3.67 7.49 12.69
N PRO A 82 4.83 7.01 12.17
CA PRO A 82 4.88 5.84 11.31
C PRO A 82 4.18 4.63 11.95
N GLY A 83 3.43 3.88 11.13
CA GLY A 83 2.60 2.74 11.56
C GLY A 83 1.17 3.10 11.92
N ILE A 84 0.82 4.40 12.05
CA ILE A 84 -0.54 4.83 12.45
C ILE A 84 -1.59 4.46 11.41
N PHE A 85 -1.25 4.50 10.12
CA PHE A 85 -2.13 4.08 9.02
C PHE A 85 -2.15 2.57 8.82
N GLY A 86 -1.42 1.80 9.65
CA GLY A 86 -1.23 0.35 9.51
C GLY A 86 -0.18 -0.02 8.47
N GLU A 87 0.63 0.95 8.02
CA GLU A 87 1.67 0.73 7.03
C GLU A 87 2.87 -0.04 7.60
N ASN A 88 3.51 -0.80 6.71
CA ASN A 88 4.78 -1.48 6.97
C ASN A 88 5.96 -0.55 6.67
N LEU A 89 5.82 0.30 5.65
CA LEU A 89 6.86 1.21 5.20
C LEU A 89 6.33 2.65 5.21
N ARG A 90 6.93 3.52 6.01
CA ARG A 90 6.84 4.95 5.83
C ARG A 90 7.96 5.37 4.89
N VAL A 91 7.64 6.00 3.77
CA VAL A 91 8.62 6.36 2.73
C VAL A 91 8.64 7.87 2.49
N ALA A 92 9.79 8.40 2.07
CA ALA A 92 9.95 9.80 1.67
C ALA A 92 10.66 9.89 0.32
N GLY A 93 10.49 11.02 -0.38
CA GLY A 93 11.09 11.27 -1.70
C GLY A 93 10.48 10.42 -2.82
N ILE A 94 9.42 9.64 -2.54
CA ILE A 94 8.63 8.88 -3.49
C ILE A 94 7.17 8.89 -3.05
N SER A 95 6.25 9.11 -4.00
CA SER A 95 4.82 9.05 -3.72
C SER A 95 4.32 7.63 -3.89
N ALA A 96 3.81 7.02 -2.82
CA ALA A 96 3.19 5.71 -2.87
C ALA A 96 1.82 5.75 -3.57
N THR A 97 1.12 6.88 -3.50
CA THR A 97 -0.17 7.09 -4.15
C THR A 97 -0.03 7.33 -5.66
N ASP A 98 1.04 8.01 -6.10
CA ASP A 98 1.29 8.29 -7.51
C ASP A 98 2.15 7.20 -8.18
N ALA A 99 2.53 6.14 -7.47
CA ALA A 99 3.23 5.01 -8.05
C ALA A 99 2.36 4.33 -9.12
N ILE A 100 2.98 3.90 -10.21
CA ILE A 100 2.30 3.21 -11.30
C ILE A 100 2.10 1.74 -10.92
N ILE A 101 0.92 1.18 -11.18
CA ILE A 101 0.63 -0.25 -10.93
C ILE A 101 1.62 -1.10 -11.72
N GLY A 102 2.33 -2.02 -11.04
CA GLY A 102 3.42 -2.81 -11.63
C GLY A 102 4.81 -2.14 -11.56
N GLU A 103 4.92 -0.89 -11.09
CA GLU A 103 6.21 -0.23 -10.87
C GLU A 103 7.05 -1.05 -9.87
N ARG A 104 8.35 -1.21 -10.12
CA ARG A 104 9.24 -1.97 -9.24
C ARG A 104 10.23 -1.06 -8.55
N TRP A 105 10.36 -1.30 -7.24
CA TRP A 105 11.31 -0.61 -6.39
C TRP A 105 12.34 -1.58 -5.85
N LYS A 106 13.60 -1.17 -5.90
CA LYS A 106 14.67 -1.78 -5.14
C LYS A 106 14.86 -0.99 -3.84
N ILE A 107 14.78 -1.69 -2.70
CA ILE A 107 14.91 -1.11 -1.36
C ILE A 107 16.17 -1.68 -0.71
N GLY A 108 17.08 -0.80 -0.31
CA GLY A 108 18.37 -1.21 0.24
C GLY A 108 19.19 -2.01 -0.75
N LEU A 109 19.89 -3.05 -0.25
CA LEU A 109 20.81 -3.83 -1.07
C LEU A 109 20.11 -4.89 -1.93
N ASP A 110 19.08 -5.56 -1.38
CA ASP A 110 18.60 -6.82 -1.96
C ASP A 110 17.12 -6.89 -2.22
N VAL A 111 16.28 -6.16 -1.47
CA VAL A 111 14.83 -6.31 -1.58
C VAL A 111 14.31 -5.65 -2.85
N GLU A 112 13.51 -6.38 -3.61
CA GLU A 112 12.74 -5.83 -4.72
C GLU A 112 11.26 -6.06 -4.47
N VAL A 113 10.47 -5.00 -4.69
CA VAL A 113 9.01 -5.02 -4.53
C VAL A 113 8.33 -4.47 -5.78
N GLU A 114 7.10 -4.88 -5.99
CA GLU A 114 6.25 -4.44 -7.10
C GLU A 114 4.97 -3.82 -6.55
N VAL A 115 4.61 -2.66 -7.06
CA VAL A 115 3.37 -1.93 -6.75
C VAL A 115 2.18 -2.73 -7.28
N THR A 116 1.20 -3.04 -6.43
CA THR A 116 0.09 -3.92 -6.81
C THR A 116 -1.27 -3.25 -6.81
N SER A 117 -1.69 -2.65 -5.72
CA SER A 117 -3.05 -2.12 -5.58
C SER A 117 -3.15 -1.01 -4.54
N PRO A 118 -4.17 -0.15 -4.64
CA PRO A 118 -4.48 0.84 -3.62
C PRO A 118 -4.97 0.18 -2.33
N ARG A 119 -4.72 0.84 -1.20
CA ARG A 119 -5.34 0.45 0.05
C ARG A 119 -6.78 0.98 0.13
N THR A 120 -7.74 0.08 0.19
CA THR A 120 -9.13 0.45 0.46
C THR A 120 -9.35 0.67 1.95
N PRO A 121 -9.84 1.86 2.38
CA PRO A 121 -10.12 2.12 3.78
C PRO A 121 -11.26 1.24 4.29
N CYS A 122 -11.10 0.68 5.49
CA CYS A 122 -12.03 -0.27 6.09
C CYS A 122 -12.51 0.18 7.48
N ALA A 123 -13.50 -0.53 8.04
CA ALA A 123 -14.05 -0.22 9.35
C ALA A 123 -13.02 -0.31 10.49
N THR A 124 -12.07 -1.24 10.41
CA THR A 124 -10.95 -1.33 11.38
C THR A 124 -10.07 -0.09 11.33
N PHE A 125 -9.77 0.42 10.13
CA PHE A 125 -9.01 1.64 9.95
C PHE A 125 -9.80 2.86 10.44
N GLN A 126 -11.11 2.92 10.20
CA GLN A 126 -12.00 3.95 10.75
C GLN A 126 -11.87 4.01 12.28
N ARG A 127 -11.92 2.86 12.95
CA ARG A 127 -11.78 2.78 14.41
C ARG A 127 -10.39 3.17 14.90
N ARG A 128 -9.34 2.74 14.19
CA ARG A 128 -7.95 3.03 14.54
C ARG A 128 -7.64 4.52 14.60
N MET A 129 -8.20 5.29 13.68
CA MET A 129 -7.91 6.72 13.59
C MET A 129 -8.69 7.56 14.59
N HIS A 130 -9.77 7.03 15.18
CA HIS A 130 -10.65 7.73 16.12
C HIS A 130 -11.25 9.04 15.56
N GLU A 131 -11.43 9.11 14.24
CA GLU A 131 -11.96 10.27 13.52
C GLU A 131 -13.34 9.96 12.94
N GLN A 132 -14.26 10.95 13.00
CA GLN A 132 -15.57 10.78 12.39
C GLN A 132 -15.47 10.66 10.86
N HIS A 133 -16.19 9.69 10.29
CA HIS A 133 -16.22 9.45 8.85
C HIS A 133 -14.84 9.28 8.21
N TRP A 134 -13.85 8.82 8.97
CA TRP A 134 -12.47 8.70 8.53
C TRP A 134 -12.32 7.92 7.23
N ALA A 135 -12.94 6.74 7.14
CA ALA A 135 -12.82 5.90 5.94
C ALA A 135 -13.31 6.63 4.68
N LYS A 136 -14.39 7.42 4.80
CA LYS A 136 -14.90 8.24 3.69
C LYS A 136 -13.94 9.39 3.37
N ARG A 137 -13.53 10.18 4.39
CA ARG A 137 -12.60 11.32 4.20
C ARG A 137 -11.29 10.86 3.56
N PHE A 138 -10.74 9.74 4.03
CA PHE A 138 -9.50 9.16 3.51
C PHE A 138 -9.67 8.71 2.05
N GLY A 139 -10.78 8.06 1.73
CA GLY A 139 -11.11 7.67 0.36
C GLY A 139 -11.32 8.85 -0.56
N ASP A 140 -12.10 9.86 -0.14
CA ASP A 140 -12.37 11.06 -0.94
C ASP A 140 -11.10 11.86 -1.25
N ALA A 141 -10.11 11.85 -0.35
CA ALA A 141 -8.83 12.51 -0.56
C ALA A 141 -7.91 11.78 -1.56
N GLY A 142 -8.17 10.50 -1.84
CA GLY A 142 -7.39 9.71 -2.79
C GLY A 142 -5.95 9.40 -2.37
N ARG A 143 -5.51 9.81 -1.16
CA ARG A 143 -4.15 9.63 -0.63
C ARG A 143 -4.03 8.28 0.08
N VAL A 144 -4.14 7.21 -0.69
CA VAL A 144 -4.39 5.87 -0.15
C VAL A 144 -3.12 5.03 0.06
N GLY A 145 -1.98 5.45 -0.51
CA GLY A 145 -0.77 4.64 -0.53
C GLY A 145 -0.95 3.35 -1.33
N THR A 146 0.02 2.45 -1.28
CA THR A 146 0.02 1.25 -2.10
C THR A 146 0.38 -0.02 -1.35
N TYR A 147 -0.25 -1.12 -1.73
CA TYR A 147 0.26 -2.45 -1.42
C TYR A 147 1.39 -2.82 -2.37
N LEU A 148 2.30 -3.68 -1.86
CA LEU A 148 3.48 -4.14 -2.56
C LEU A 148 3.59 -5.65 -2.46
N ARG A 149 3.92 -6.28 -3.58
CA ARG A 149 4.35 -7.68 -3.68
C ARG A 149 5.85 -7.76 -3.53
N VAL A 150 6.35 -8.75 -2.81
CA VAL A 150 7.79 -9.00 -2.71
C VAL A 150 8.25 -9.85 -3.89
N VAL A 151 9.05 -9.26 -4.77
CA VAL A 151 9.66 -9.95 -5.93
C VAL A 151 10.96 -10.64 -5.51
N ARG A 152 11.79 -9.94 -4.75
CA ARG A 152 13.05 -10.47 -4.21
C ARG A 152 13.14 -10.26 -2.71
N VAL A 153 13.39 -11.32 -1.99
CA VAL A 153 13.52 -11.30 -0.52
C VAL A 153 14.88 -10.76 -0.09
N GLY A 154 14.96 -10.28 1.16
CA GLY A 154 16.19 -9.73 1.72
C GLY A 154 15.94 -9.16 3.11
N SER A 155 16.61 -8.07 3.45
CA SER A 155 16.38 -7.31 4.68
C SER A 155 16.28 -5.83 4.36
N ILE A 156 15.42 -5.12 5.09
CA ILE A 156 15.24 -3.65 5.00
C ILE A 156 15.29 -3.03 6.39
N GLN A 157 15.71 -1.78 6.44
CA GLN A 157 15.73 -0.97 7.65
C GLN A 157 15.41 0.49 7.35
N ALA A 158 15.25 1.30 8.37
CA ALA A 158 15.19 2.76 8.21
C ALA A 158 16.47 3.26 7.53
N ASP A 159 16.34 4.34 6.75
CA ASP A 159 17.39 4.98 5.94
C ASP A 159 17.83 4.18 4.70
N ASP A 160 17.27 3.00 4.43
CA ASP A 160 17.51 2.32 3.15
C ASP A 160 16.97 3.15 1.99
N HIS A 161 17.81 3.32 0.96
CA HIS A 161 17.41 4.00 -0.26
C HIS A 161 16.40 3.19 -1.07
N ILE A 162 15.51 3.92 -1.75
CA ILE A 162 14.54 3.35 -2.68
C ILE A 162 14.89 3.80 -4.10
N HIS A 163 15.09 2.85 -5.00
CA HIS A 163 15.33 3.09 -6.41
C HIS A 163 14.20 2.49 -7.25
N ARG A 164 13.58 3.30 -8.11
CA ARG A 164 12.70 2.77 -9.16
C ARG A 164 13.56 2.04 -10.17
N ILE A 165 13.39 0.73 -10.29
CA ILE A 165 14.16 -0.12 -11.21
C ILE A 165 13.37 -0.50 -12.46
N PHE A 166 12.04 -0.31 -12.41
CA PHE A 166 11.14 -0.52 -13.53
C PHE A 166 9.92 0.38 -13.40
N VAL A 167 9.48 0.99 -14.49
CA VAL A 167 8.29 1.83 -14.58
C VAL A 167 7.48 1.37 -15.79
N PRO A 168 6.27 0.84 -15.60
CA PRO A 168 5.41 0.41 -16.70
C PRO A 168 4.99 1.56 -17.61
N THR A 169 4.72 1.22 -18.87
CA THR A 169 4.42 2.21 -19.92
C THR A 169 2.98 2.69 -19.93
N HIS A 170 2.03 1.94 -19.33
CA HIS A 170 0.60 2.26 -19.31
C HIS A 170 0.24 3.52 -18.49
N GLY A 171 1.08 3.92 -17.53
CA GLY A 171 0.94 5.18 -16.80
C GLY A 171 -0.22 5.25 -15.80
N VAL A 172 -0.95 4.16 -15.52
CA VAL A 172 -2.07 4.13 -14.57
C VAL A 172 -1.52 4.08 -13.15
N THR A 173 -1.70 5.17 -12.39
CA THR A 173 -1.23 5.25 -11.00
C THR A 173 -2.23 4.64 -10.02
N ILE A 174 -1.75 4.31 -8.83
CA ILE A 174 -2.57 3.84 -7.70
C ILE A 174 -3.69 4.83 -7.38
N GLY A 175 -3.38 6.12 -7.29
CA GLY A 175 -4.37 7.16 -6.99
C GLY A 175 -5.41 7.33 -8.09
N LYS A 176 -4.98 7.29 -9.36
CA LYS A 176 -5.89 7.35 -10.51
C LYS A 176 -6.86 6.17 -10.51
N TRP A 177 -6.33 4.94 -10.38
CA TRP A 177 -7.14 3.73 -10.33
C TRP A 177 -8.13 3.72 -9.17
N PHE A 178 -7.70 4.21 -8.01
CA PHE A 178 -8.56 4.26 -6.82
C PHE A 178 -9.69 5.29 -6.94
N SER A 179 -9.39 6.51 -7.42
CA SER A 179 -10.30 7.65 -7.35
C SER A 179 -11.22 7.77 -8.56
N ASP A 180 -10.68 7.59 -9.77
CA ASP A 180 -11.40 7.84 -11.02
C ASP A 180 -10.90 6.95 -12.17
N PRO A 181 -11.04 5.61 -12.05
CA PRO A 181 -10.66 4.70 -13.11
C PRO A 181 -11.58 4.83 -14.32
N THR A 182 -10.99 4.78 -15.50
CA THR A 182 -11.69 4.82 -16.80
C THR A 182 -11.61 3.46 -17.52
N LEU A 183 -12.41 3.26 -18.59
CA LEU A 183 -12.28 2.08 -19.44
C LEU A 183 -10.90 2.01 -20.10
N GLY A 184 -10.35 3.17 -20.52
CA GLY A 184 -9.00 3.22 -21.09
C GLY A 184 -7.92 2.79 -20.08
N ASP A 185 -8.05 3.17 -18.80
CA ASP A 185 -7.14 2.69 -17.76
C ASP A 185 -7.25 1.16 -17.57
N MET A 186 -8.48 0.63 -17.62
CA MET A 186 -8.72 -0.82 -17.53
C MET A 186 -8.11 -1.58 -18.70
N GLU A 187 -8.31 -1.08 -19.93
CA GLU A 187 -7.73 -1.68 -21.14
C GLU A 187 -6.20 -1.66 -21.08
N ALA A 188 -5.61 -0.51 -20.75
CA ALA A 188 -4.16 -0.36 -20.60
C ALA A 188 -3.54 -1.32 -19.58
N LEU A 189 -4.21 -1.54 -18.43
CA LEU A 189 -3.79 -2.53 -17.44
C LEU A 189 -3.90 -3.96 -17.95
N ARG A 190 -4.97 -4.31 -18.66
CA ARG A 190 -5.15 -5.64 -19.27
C ARG A 190 -4.09 -5.94 -20.33
N ASP A 191 -3.82 -4.97 -21.19
CA ASP A 191 -2.82 -5.11 -22.25
C ASP A 191 -1.42 -5.30 -21.65
N ALA A 192 -1.05 -4.50 -20.64
CA ALA A 192 0.22 -4.63 -19.94
C ALA A 192 0.38 -5.99 -19.22
N ASP A 193 -0.70 -6.54 -18.66
CA ASP A 193 -0.70 -7.87 -18.04
C ASP A 193 -0.58 -8.98 -19.11
N ALA A 194 -1.32 -8.86 -20.22
CA ALA A 194 -1.29 -9.80 -21.34
C ALA A 194 0.08 -9.85 -22.02
N ASP A 195 0.77 -8.71 -22.14
CA ASP A 195 2.12 -8.58 -22.69
C ASP A 195 3.21 -9.03 -21.70
N GLY A 196 2.84 -9.31 -20.45
CA GLY A 196 3.77 -9.72 -19.38
C GLY A 196 4.63 -8.57 -18.85
N GLU A 197 4.28 -7.32 -19.13
CA GLU A 197 4.94 -6.14 -18.58
C GLU A 197 4.72 -6.02 -17.06
N ILE A 198 3.50 -6.33 -16.61
CA ILE A 198 3.10 -6.36 -15.21
C ILE A 198 2.42 -7.69 -14.87
N ARG A 199 2.09 -7.90 -13.60
CA ARG A 199 1.24 -9.01 -13.16
C ARG A 199 0.10 -8.47 -12.30
N LEU A 200 -1.11 -8.42 -12.84
CA LEU A 200 -2.28 -8.03 -12.07
C LEU A 200 -2.64 -9.11 -11.02
N GLN A 201 -3.11 -8.67 -9.87
CA GLN A 201 -3.69 -9.57 -8.88
C GLN A 201 -5.11 -10.01 -9.30
N PRO A 202 -5.58 -11.20 -8.88
CA PRO A 202 -6.88 -11.74 -9.34
C PRO A 202 -8.07 -10.82 -9.07
N GLU A 203 -8.00 -10.01 -8.03
CA GLU A 203 -9.05 -9.07 -7.62
C GLU A 203 -9.35 -8.02 -8.68
N TYR A 204 -8.40 -7.67 -9.55
CA TYR A 204 -8.63 -6.72 -10.66
C TYR A 204 -9.73 -7.18 -11.61
N GLN A 205 -9.90 -8.50 -11.79
CA GLN A 205 -11.02 -8.99 -12.62
C GLN A 205 -12.38 -8.54 -12.08
N GLN A 206 -12.58 -8.63 -10.76
CA GLN A 206 -13.82 -8.17 -10.13
C GLN A 206 -13.95 -6.64 -10.18
N GLU A 207 -12.84 -5.91 -10.06
CA GLU A 207 -12.84 -4.45 -10.17
C GLU A 207 -13.19 -4.00 -11.59
N PHE A 208 -12.67 -4.66 -12.60
CA PHE A 208 -13.03 -4.43 -14.00
C PHE A 208 -14.52 -4.65 -14.27
N GLU A 209 -15.09 -5.74 -13.77
CA GLU A 209 -16.53 -6.01 -13.90
C GLU A 209 -17.39 -4.96 -13.18
N LYS A 210 -16.94 -4.48 -12.01
CA LYS A 210 -17.62 -3.39 -11.29
C LYS A 210 -17.56 -2.09 -12.08
N LEU A 211 -16.42 -1.77 -12.67
CA LEU A 211 -16.22 -0.58 -13.47
C LEU A 211 -17.12 -0.61 -14.72
N GLN A 212 -17.14 -1.72 -15.46
CA GLN A 212 -18.00 -1.90 -16.63
C GLN A 212 -19.47 -1.72 -16.27
N ARG A 213 -19.96 -2.37 -15.20
CA ARG A 213 -21.34 -2.19 -14.73
C ARG A 213 -21.67 -0.75 -14.35
N ARG A 214 -20.72 -0.03 -13.71
CA ARG A 214 -20.90 1.38 -13.34
C ARG A 214 -21.04 2.28 -14.56
N LEU A 215 -20.32 1.96 -15.63
CA LEU A 215 -20.29 2.74 -16.88
C LEU A 215 -21.32 2.28 -17.92
N GLY A 216 -22.06 1.19 -17.64
CA GLY A 216 -23.14 0.71 -18.50
C GLY A 216 -22.69 -0.04 -19.77
N VAL A 217 -21.50 -0.69 -19.71
CA VAL A 217 -20.93 -1.49 -20.80
C VAL A 217 -20.64 -2.90 -20.35
#